data_a59a5e8d0a4a46d25018a9eabb537319
#
_entry.id   a59a5e8d0a4a46d25018a9eabb537319
#
_cell.length_a   1.000
_cell.length_b   1.000
_cell.length_c   1.000
_cell.angle_alpha   90.00
_cell.angle_beta   90.00
_cell.angle_gamma   90.00
#
_symmetry.space_group_name_H-M   'P 1'
#
loop_
_entity.id
_entity.type
_entity.pdbx_description
1 polymer ?
#
loop_
_entity_poly.entity_id
_entity_poly.type
_entity_poly.pdbx_seq_one_letter_code
_entity_poly.pdbx_strand_id
1 'polypeptide(L)'
;MAFTLNENLKRWAEQYETADFINADPVQIPHRYDSRVNIEISAFVTAWIAWGNRKQIIKKADFIDREIFKGEPYHYIVGNTVERGNRPEWEQYKGSTDCLYRTFTFGDFHDLCARLYDVYTSAENMEAVIKKAHE
;
A
#
# COMPACT_ATOMS: atom_id res chain seq x y z
N MET A 1 38.91 4.07 -10.94
CA MET A 1 39.13 5.00 -9.82
C MET A 1 38.38 4.49 -8.60
N ALA A 2 39.09 4.33 -7.49
CA ALA A 2 38.47 3.89 -6.24
C ALA A 2 37.94 5.09 -5.46
N PHE A 3 36.64 5.05 -5.12
CA PHE A 3 36.04 6.04 -4.23
C PHE A 3 36.21 5.63 -2.78
N THR A 4 36.28 6.59 -1.86
CA THR A 4 36.20 6.30 -0.44
C THR A 4 34.85 5.74 -0.08
N LEU A 5 34.73 5.10 1.08
CA LEU A 5 33.44 4.58 1.54
C LEU A 5 32.40 5.69 1.64
N ASN A 6 32.76 6.86 2.16
CA ASN A 6 31.84 7.99 2.25
C ASN A 6 31.35 8.47 0.88
N GLU A 7 32.27 8.53 -0.09
CA GLU A 7 31.92 8.92 -1.46
C GLU A 7 30.97 7.90 -2.09
N ASN A 8 31.20 6.61 -1.88
CA ASN A 8 30.32 5.55 -2.38
C ASN A 8 28.93 5.64 -1.75
N LEU A 9 28.84 5.82 -0.45
CA LEU A 9 27.58 5.95 0.26
C LEU A 9 26.79 7.16 -0.23
N LYS A 10 27.47 8.28 -0.43
CA LYS A 10 26.86 9.51 -0.96
C LYS A 10 26.34 9.30 -2.37
N ARG A 11 27.10 8.65 -3.23
CA ARG A 11 26.68 8.33 -4.60
C ARG A 11 25.45 7.43 -4.60
N TRP A 12 25.44 6.40 -3.76
CA TRP A 12 24.29 5.52 -3.66
C TRP A 12 23.07 6.25 -3.16
N ALA A 13 23.19 7.10 -2.15
CA ALA A 13 22.08 7.90 -1.64
C ALA A 13 21.53 8.82 -2.74
N GLU A 14 22.41 9.52 -3.46
CA GLU A 14 22.00 10.39 -4.58
C GLU A 14 21.30 9.59 -5.67
N GLN A 15 21.81 8.40 -6.01
CA GLN A 15 21.21 7.53 -7.02
C GLN A 15 19.82 7.05 -6.59
N TYR A 16 19.66 6.66 -5.32
CA TYR A 16 18.39 6.14 -4.82
C TYR A 16 17.35 7.22 -4.56
N GLU A 17 17.77 8.46 -4.43
CA GLU A 17 16.88 9.60 -4.24
C GLU A 17 16.43 10.22 -5.57
N THR A 18 16.90 9.71 -6.71
CA THR A 18 16.50 10.23 -8.01
C THR A 18 15.07 9.82 -8.37
N ALA A 19 14.43 10.60 -9.24
CA ALA A 19 13.10 10.30 -9.76
C ALA A 19 13.09 8.95 -10.49
N ASP A 20 14.17 8.60 -11.19
CA ASP A 20 14.28 7.33 -11.90
C ASP A 20 14.24 6.14 -10.94
N PHE A 21 14.90 6.24 -9.80
CA PHE A 21 14.86 5.19 -8.78
C PHE A 21 13.44 5.04 -8.21
N ILE A 22 12.78 6.16 -7.88
CA ILE A 22 11.40 6.14 -7.38
C ILE A 22 10.49 5.44 -8.39
N ASN A 23 10.66 5.72 -9.69
CA ASN A 23 9.85 5.09 -10.74
C ASN A 23 10.13 3.60 -10.90
N ALA A 24 11.33 3.14 -10.53
CA ALA A 24 11.72 1.72 -10.62
C ALA A 24 11.44 0.93 -9.35
N ASP A 25 10.96 1.57 -8.29
CA ASP A 25 10.74 0.96 -6.97
C ASP A 25 9.24 0.95 -6.62
N PRO A 26 8.75 -0.08 -5.93
CA PRO A 26 7.35 -0.10 -5.47
C PRO A 26 6.93 1.13 -4.67
N VAL A 27 7.86 1.84 -4.05
CA VAL A 27 7.59 3.06 -3.29
C VAL A 27 6.98 4.17 -4.17
N GLN A 28 7.10 4.07 -5.50
CA GLN A 28 6.45 5.00 -6.41
C GLN A 28 4.94 5.09 -6.22
N ILE A 29 4.33 4.00 -5.78
CA ILE A 29 2.87 3.93 -5.63
C ILE A 29 2.39 4.86 -4.50
N PRO A 30 2.93 4.76 -3.25
CA PRO A 30 2.56 5.72 -2.20
C PRO A 30 2.90 7.18 -2.54
N HIS A 31 3.94 7.42 -3.32
CA HIS A 31 4.33 8.77 -3.71
C HIS A 31 3.32 9.50 -4.60
N ARG A 32 2.31 8.80 -5.11
CA ARG A 32 1.24 9.39 -5.90
C ARG A 32 0.27 10.21 -5.06
N TYR A 33 0.31 10.09 -3.73
CA TYR A 33 -0.67 10.66 -2.84
C TYR A 33 -0.10 11.79 -2.00
N ASP A 34 -0.95 12.76 -1.66
CA ASP A 34 -0.62 13.87 -0.78
C ASP A 34 -1.24 13.70 0.61
N SER A 35 -2.39 13.04 0.67
CA SER A 35 -3.08 12.78 1.93
C SER A 35 -2.33 11.72 2.74
N ARG A 36 -2.12 12.01 4.02
CA ARG A 36 -1.42 11.09 4.93
C ARG A 36 -2.07 9.71 4.99
N VAL A 37 -3.39 9.65 5.12
CA VAL A 37 -4.09 8.37 5.23
C VAL A 37 -4.00 7.57 3.94
N ASN A 38 -4.04 8.23 2.78
CA ASN A 38 -3.87 7.56 1.50
C ASN A 38 -2.44 7.04 1.34
N ILE A 39 -1.43 7.83 1.75
CA ILE A 39 -0.03 7.41 1.73
C ILE A 39 0.17 6.17 2.61
N GLU A 40 -0.36 6.20 3.83
CA GLU A 40 -0.24 5.08 4.77
C GLU A 40 -0.84 3.79 4.21
N ILE A 41 -2.07 3.85 3.70
CA ILE A 41 -2.75 2.67 3.16
C ILE A 41 -2.03 2.14 1.93
N SER A 42 -1.67 3.02 1.01
CA SER A 42 -0.95 2.64 -0.20
C SER A 42 0.40 2.00 0.14
N ALA A 43 1.14 2.60 1.08
CA ALA A 43 2.43 2.06 1.51
C ALA A 43 2.26 0.69 2.18
N PHE A 44 1.26 0.54 3.03
CA PHE A 44 1.02 -0.73 3.72
C PHE A 44 0.65 -1.84 2.75
N VAL A 45 -0.25 -1.58 1.83
CA VAL A 45 -0.68 -2.57 0.82
C VAL A 45 0.47 -2.93 -0.11
N THR A 46 1.25 -1.94 -0.55
CA THR A 46 2.42 -2.17 -1.40
C THR A 46 3.46 -3.03 -0.68
N ALA A 47 3.71 -2.76 0.61
CA ALA A 47 4.62 -3.56 1.42
C ALA A 47 4.10 -4.98 1.62
N TRP A 48 2.79 -5.16 1.76
CA TRP A 48 2.16 -6.46 1.94
C TRP A 48 2.42 -7.39 0.76
N ILE A 49 2.40 -6.86 -0.47
CA ILE A 49 2.67 -7.67 -1.67
C ILE A 49 4.14 -7.61 -2.09
N ALA A 50 5.01 -6.93 -1.34
CA ALA A 50 6.39 -6.65 -1.75
C ALA A 50 7.32 -7.84 -1.58
N TRP A 51 7.00 -8.96 -2.26
CA TRP A 51 7.91 -10.08 -2.32
C TRP A 51 7.89 -10.71 -3.71
N GLY A 52 9.06 -11.13 -4.18
CA GLY A 52 9.22 -11.65 -5.52
C GLY A 52 9.89 -10.63 -6.45
N ASN A 53 9.55 -10.70 -7.73
CA ASN A 53 10.14 -9.86 -8.75
C ASN A 53 9.62 -8.42 -8.65
N ARG A 54 10.55 -7.45 -8.64
CA ARG A 54 10.21 -6.02 -8.53
C ARG A 54 9.21 -5.55 -9.57
N LYS A 55 9.37 -5.95 -10.82
CA LYS A 55 8.45 -5.57 -11.90
C LYS A 55 7.05 -6.09 -11.65
N GLN A 56 6.92 -7.31 -11.15
CA GLN A 56 5.63 -7.91 -10.83
C GLN A 56 4.97 -7.19 -9.64
N ILE A 57 5.76 -6.84 -8.64
CA ILE A 57 5.29 -6.09 -7.46
C ILE A 57 4.72 -4.75 -7.90
N ILE A 58 5.48 -3.99 -8.69
CA ILE A 58 5.05 -2.68 -9.19
C ILE A 58 3.78 -2.81 -10.02
N LYS A 59 3.74 -3.79 -10.91
CA LYS A 59 2.58 -4.03 -11.78
C LYS A 59 1.33 -4.33 -10.96
N LYS A 60 1.45 -5.18 -9.94
CA LYS A 60 0.30 -5.54 -9.10
C LYS A 60 -0.09 -4.40 -8.18
N ALA A 61 0.86 -3.68 -7.59
CA ALA A 61 0.58 -2.51 -6.77
C ALA A 61 -0.13 -1.43 -7.59
N ASP A 62 0.32 -1.22 -8.82
CA ASP A 62 -0.33 -0.30 -9.74
C ASP A 62 -1.77 -0.73 -10.06
N PHE A 63 -1.97 -2.02 -10.29
CA PHE A 63 -3.31 -2.58 -10.52
C PHE A 63 -4.24 -2.32 -9.33
N ILE A 64 -3.77 -2.61 -8.12
CA ILE A 64 -4.55 -2.38 -6.90
C ILE A 64 -4.89 -0.91 -6.76
N ASP A 65 -3.91 -0.04 -6.99
CA ASP A 65 -4.07 1.40 -6.85
C ASP A 65 -5.09 1.98 -7.85
N ARG A 66 -5.01 1.57 -9.12
CA ARG A 66 -5.83 2.14 -10.20
C ARG A 66 -7.18 1.45 -10.36
N GLU A 67 -7.20 0.12 -10.29
CA GLU A 67 -8.39 -0.66 -10.60
C GLU A 67 -9.24 -0.98 -9.38
N ILE A 68 -8.62 -1.16 -8.22
CA ILE A 68 -9.32 -1.49 -6.99
C ILE A 68 -9.61 -0.24 -6.18
N PHE A 69 -8.56 0.51 -5.81
CA PHE A 69 -8.71 1.74 -5.01
C PHE A 69 -9.19 2.93 -5.83
N LYS A 70 -8.96 2.91 -7.14
CA LYS A 70 -9.34 3.99 -8.07
C LYS A 70 -8.80 5.34 -7.62
N GLY A 71 -7.57 5.33 -7.10
CA GLY A 71 -6.89 6.54 -6.65
C GLY A 71 -7.34 7.06 -5.30
N GLU A 72 -8.19 6.34 -4.57
CA GLU A 72 -8.72 6.78 -3.28
C GLU A 72 -8.69 5.66 -2.24
N PRO A 73 -7.49 5.25 -1.78
CA PRO A 73 -7.36 4.14 -0.85
C PRO A 73 -8.18 4.28 0.43
N TYR A 74 -8.13 5.45 1.08
CA TYR A 74 -8.85 5.67 2.32
C TYR A 74 -10.37 5.55 2.12
N HIS A 75 -10.87 6.19 1.07
CA HIS A 75 -12.29 6.11 0.73
C HIS A 75 -12.71 4.67 0.44
N TYR A 76 -11.85 3.91 -0.24
CA TYR A 76 -12.12 2.51 -0.53
C TYR A 76 -12.26 1.67 0.74
N ILE A 77 -11.38 1.90 1.72
CA ILE A 77 -11.36 1.13 2.97
C ILE A 77 -12.56 1.49 3.85
N VAL A 78 -12.82 2.76 4.08
CA VAL A 78 -13.84 3.21 5.05
C VAL A 78 -15.17 3.61 4.40
N GLY A 79 -15.18 3.81 3.08
CA GLY A 79 -16.37 4.26 2.37
C GLY A 79 -17.39 3.16 2.19
N ASN A 80 -18.66 3.54 2.24
CA ASN A 80 -19.77 2.65 1.98
C ASN A 80 -20.36 2.95 0.61
N THR A 81 -20.78 1.93 -0.11
CA THR A 81 -21.46 2.10 -1.37
C THR A 81 -22.95 1.80 -1.20
N VAL A 82 -23.78 2.68 -1.72
CA VAL A 82 -25.24 2.54 -1.66
C VAL A 82 -25.68 1.25 -2.37
N GLU A 83 -25.02 0.93 -3.47
CA GLU A 83 -25.30 -0.26 -4.28
C GLU A 83 -25.09 -1.58 -3.50
N ARG A 84 -24.30 -1.55 -2.44
CA ARG A 84 -23.98 -2.72 -1.64
C ARG A 84 -24.59 -2.67 -0.24
N GLY A 85 -25.69 -1.92 -0.07
CA GLY A 85 -26.38 -1.82 1.21
C GLY A 85 -25.56 -1.08 2.26
N ASN A 86 -24.81 -0.06 1.85
CA ASN A 86 -23.95 0.75 2.70
C ASN A 86 -22.77 -0.05 3.31
N ARG A 87 -22.25 -1.01 2.56
CA ARG A 87 -21.09 -1.80 2.96
C ARG A 87 -19.87 -1.42 2.11
N PRO A 88 -18.65 -1.54 2.65
CA PRO A 88 -17.44 -1.37 1.86
C PRO A 88 -17.37 -2.38 0.70
N GLU A 89 -16.80 -1.96 -0.42
CA GLU A 89 -16.70 -2.80 -1.60
C GLU A 89 -15.90 -4.07 -1.35
N TRP A 90 -14.83 -3.99 -0.53
CA TRP A 90 -13.95 -5.12 -0.27
C TRP A 90 -14.63 -6.26 0.49
N GLU A 91 -15.79 -6.03 1.10
CA GLU A 91 -16.53 -7.11 1.79
C GLU A 91 -16.97 -8.22 0.84
N GLN A 92 -17.11 -7.92 -0.45
CA GLN A 92 -17.47 -8.93 -1.46
C GLN A 92 -16.44 -10.05 -1.57
N TYR A 93 -15.21 -9.80 -1.15
CA TYR A 93 -14.11 -10.77 -1.29
C TYR A 93 -13.97 -11.71 -0.10
N LYS A 94 -14.86 -11.63 0.88
CA LYS A 94 -14.80 -12.48 2.08
C LYS A 94 -14.78 -13.95 1.70
N GLY A 95 -13.73 -14.65 2.15
CA GLY A 95 -13.58 -16.09 1.88
C GLY A 95 -13.23 -16.44 0.44
N SER A 96 -12.94 -15.46 -0.41
CA SER A 96 -12.59 -15.73 -1.81
C SER A 96 -11.27 -16.49 -1.92
N THR A 97 -11.26 -17.50 -2.78
CA THR A 97 -10.06 -18.27 -3.08
C THR A 97 -9.43 -17.85 -4.40
N ASP A 98 -9.99 -16.85 -5.07
CA ASP A 98 -9.44 -16.34 -6.32
C ASP A 98 -8.08 -15.68 -6.08
N CYS A 99 -7.14 -15.94 -6.96
CA CYS A 99 -5.78 -15.42 -6.83
C CYS A 99 -5.72 -13.93 -7.11
N LEU A 100 -5.15 -13.17 -6.17
CA LEU A 100 -4.82 -11.76 -6.38
C LEU A 100 -3.38 -11.61 -6.83
N TYR A 101 -2.44 -12.19 -6.08
CA TYR A 101 -1.01 -12.09 -6.35
C TYR A 101 -0.26 -13.25 -5.69
N ARG A 102 0.40 -14.09 -6.50
CA ARG A 102 1.19 -15.23 -6.02
C ARG A 102 0.34 -16.13 -5.12
N THR A 103 0.71 -16.26 -3.84
CA THR A 103 -0.04 -17.06 -2.86
C THR A 103 -1.18 -16.30 -2.20
N PHE A 104 -1.29 -14.99 -2.43
CA PHE A 104 -2.35 -14.17 -1.85
C PHE A 104 -3.64 -14.27 -2.67
N THR A 105 -4.75 -14.49 -1.97
CA THR A 105 -6.08 -14.52 -2.57
C THR A 105 -6.82 -13.21 -2.33
N PHE A 106 -7.95 -13.03 -3.00
CA PHE A 106 -8.83 -11.89 -2.71
C PHE A 106 -9.42 -12.00 -1.30
N GLY A 107 -9.56 -13.22 -0.76
CA GLY A 107 -9.93 -13.41 0.64
C GLY A 107 -8.88 -12.86 1.61
N ASP A 108 -7.60 -13.06 1.29
CA ASP A 108 -6.50 -12.45 2.05
C ASP A 108 -6.56 -10.93 1.98
N PHE A 109 -6.86 -10.39 0.80
CA PHE A 109 -7.05 -8.95 0.61
C PHE A 109 -8.24 -8.43 1.43
N HIS A 110 -9.33 -9.19 1.48
CA HIS A 110 -10.46 -8.86 2.34
C HIS A 110 -10.03 -8.71 3.80
N ASP A 111 -9.26 -9.68 4.29
CA ASP A 111 -8.82 -9.69 5.68
C ASP A 111 -7.91 -8.49 5.98
N LEU A 112 -7.04 -8.15 5.03
CA LEU A 112 -6.21 -6.95 5.12
C LEU A 112 -7.05 -5.68 5.18
N CYS A 113 -8.03 -5.56 4.29
CA CYS A 113 -8.93 -4.39 4.26
C CYS A 113 -9.74 -4.28 5.55
N ALA A 114 -10.20 -5.40 6.10
CA ALA A 114 -10.93 -5.42 7.36
C ALA A 114 -10.08 -4.89 8.52
N ARG A 115 -8.80 -5.27 8.55
CA ARG A 115 -7.87 -4.75 9.55
C ARG A 115 -7.63 -3.26 9.40
N LEU A 116 -7.42 -2.80 8.17
CA LEU A 116 -7.26 -1.37 7.89
C LEU A 116 -8.52 -0.60 8.26
N TYR A 117 -9.70 -1.15 7.99
CA TYR A 117 -10.96 -0.55 8.39
C TYR A 117 -11.02 -0.34 9.90
N ASP A 118 -10.64 -1.37 10.68
CA ASP A 118 -10.63 -1.27 12.13
C ASP A 118 -9.67 -0.18 12.62
N VAL A 119 -8.49 -0.07 12.01
CA VAL A 119 -7.50 0.96 12.35
C VAL A 119 -8.07 2.35 12.12
N TYR A 120 -8.62 2.60 10.95
CA TYR A 120 -9.05 3.96 10.55
C TYR A 120 -10.43 4.36 11.06
N THR A 121 -11.20 3.42 11.58
CA THR A 121 -12.46 3.74 12.25
C THR A 121 -12.31 3.89 13.76
N SER A 122 -11.23 3.34 14.34
CA SER A 122 -10.96 3.45 15.78
C SER A 122 -9.94 4.54 16.12
N ALA A 123 -9.21 5.05 15.13
CA ALA A 123 -8.20 6.08 15.31
C ALA A 123 -8.12 6.98 14.07
N GLU A 124 -7.51 8.14 14.21
CA GLU A 124 -7.38 9.11 13.13
C GLU A 124 -6.49 8.58 11.99
N ASN A 125 -5.39 7.91 12.36
CA ASN A 125 -4.46 7.35 11.40
C ASN A 125 -3.64 6.22 12.05
N MET A 126 -2.84 5.53 11.22
CA MET A 126 -2.03 4.40 11.68
C MET A 126 -0.98 4.83 12.71
N GLU A 127 -0.39 6.02 12.54
CA GLU A 127 0.59 6.53 13.49
C GLU A 127 -0.01 6.69 14.88
N ALA A 128 -1.26 7.19 14.97
CA ALA A 128 -1.95 7.34 16.25
C ALA A 128 -2.13 5.99 16.96
N VAL A 129 -2.44 4.94 16.20
CA VAL A 129 -2.56 3.56 16.74
C VAL A 129 -1.22 3.08 17.28
N ILE A 130 -0.15 3.28 16.53
CA ILE A 130 1.20 2.87 16.91
C ILE A 130 1.64 3.61 18.19
N LYS A 131 1.43 4.92 18.25
CA LYS A 131 1.76 5.73 19.43
C LYS A 131 1.01 5.26 20.66
N LYS A 132 -0.27 4.98 20.53
CA LYS A 132 -1.10 4.50 21.64
C LYS A 132 -0.61 3.16 22.16
N ALA A 133 -0.17 2.27 21.27
CA ALA A 133 0.36 0.97 21.66
C ALA A 133 1.65 1.06 22.46
N HIS A 134 2.41 2.17 22.34
CA HIS A 134 3.66 2.39 23.04
C HIS A 134 3.52 3.21 24.34
N GLU A 135 2.33 3.65 24.65
CA GLU A 135 2.02 4.31 25.94
C GLU A 135 1.82 3.26 27.07
#